data_87c43ee0ccc099afbc07e3067e4a564d
#
_entry.id   87c43ee0ccc099afbc07e3067e4a564d
#
_cell.length_a   1.000
_cell.length_b   1.000
_cell.length_c   1.000
_cell.angle_alpha   90.00
_cell.angle_beta   90.00
_cell.angle_gamma   90.00
#
_symmetry.space_group_name_H-M   'P 1'
#
loop_
_entity.id
_entity.type
_entity.pdbx_description
1 polymer ?
#
loop_
_entity_poly.entity_id
_entity_poly.type
_entity_poly.pdbx_seq_one_letter_code
_entity_poly.pdbx_strand_id
1 'polypeptide(L)'
;MISLSLIVDDDIAQSIGDHLMELDALSLSFSDSDLDTQNEVAIFGEDPDDHERYWKNTKVIALFQNDHTLSVVINSIHNEFNIHIDQIQVEPVAEKDWVKETQSQFHPIQINDKIWIIPSWHKIKNNNAINIHLDPGLAFGTGSHPTTKLCLDWLTKIDLIDKSVLDYGCGSGILAIAAKKLGAKSVSGTDIDPQAIIASHQNAKNNQTSTINFYTSDESTNDLYDIVVANILSSALKVLEPLIHSKCKPEGRIALSGILQSQEHEIKEIYANNFIFEDSLYQDGWVCMTAFRKS
;
A
#
# COMPACT_ATOMS: atom_id res chain seq x y z
N MET A 1 -23.54 -16.71 4.83
CA MET A 1 -23.61 -16.05 3.51
C MET A 1 -23.50 -17.10 2.42
N ILE A 2 -24.00 -16.79 1.24
CA ILE A 2 -23.96 -17.70 0.08
C ILE A 2 -23.38 -16.93 -1.09
N SER A 3 -22.49 -17.57 -1.83
CA SER A 3 -21.92 -17.09 -3.07
C SER A 3 -22.66 -17.69 -4.25
N LEU A 4 -23.12 -16.86 -5.16
CA LEU A 4 -23.62 -17.25 -6.48
C LEU A 4 -22.58 -16.80 -7.51
N SER A 5 -22.15 -17.70 -8.38
CA SER A 5 -21.21 -17.34 -9.45
C SER A 5 -21.59 -17.97 -10.78
N LEU A 6 -21.31 -17.25 -11.87
CA LEU A 6 -21.52 -17.68 -13.25
C LEU A 6 -20.48 -17.03 -14.16
N ILE A 7 -20.23 -17.67 -15.32
CA ILE A 7 -19.33 -17.15 -16.34
C ILE A 7 -20.18 -16.67 -17.51
N VAL A 8 -19.92 -15.46 -17.97
CA VAL A 8 -20.67 -14.80 -19.04
C VAL A 8 -19.76 -14.03 -19.97
N ASP A 9 -20.27 -13.70 -21.17
CA ASP A 9 -19.55 -12.83 -22.10
C ASP A 9 -19.51 -11.38 -21.58
N ASP A 10 -18.53 -10.61 -22.04
CA ASP A 10 -18.27 -9.22 -21.64
C ASP A 10 -19.46 -8.29 -21.90
N ASP A 11 -20.23 -8.52 -22.96
CA ASP A 11 -21.38 -7.70 -23.38
C ASP A 11 -22.57 -7.73 -22.41
N ILE A 12 -22.72 -8.80 -21.59
CA ILE A 12 -23.81 -8.95 -20.64
C ILE A 12 -23.36 -8.90 -19.17
N ALA A 13 -22.06 -8.88 -18.90
CA ALA A 13 -21.51 -8.95 -17.55
C ALA A 13 -22.05 -7.82 -16.64
N GLN A 14 -22.03 -6.58 -17.12
CA GLN A 14 -22.55 -5.43 -16.38
C GLN A 14 -24.04 -5.56 -16.10
N SER A 15 -24.83 -5.89 -17.13
CA SER A 15 -26.29 -6.01 -17.00
C SER A 15 -26.69 -7.07 -15.98
N ILE A 16 -25.98 -8.19 -15.94
CA ILE A 16 -26.18 -9.23 -14.93
C ILE A 16 -25.78 -8.72 -13.54
N GLY A 17 -24.68 -8.00 -13.44
CA GLY A 17 -24.25 -7.40 -12.17
C GLY A 17 -25.30 -6.45 -11.61
N ASP A 18 -25.80 -5.54 -12.41
CA ASP A 18 -26.84 -4.58 -12.03
C ASP A 18 -28.11 -5.30 -11.59
N HIS A 19 -28.54 -6.32 -12.35
CA HIS A 19 -29.68 -7.14 -12.02
C HIS A 19 -29.52 -7.90 -10.68
N LEU A 20 -28.33 -8.45 -10.41
CA LEU A 20 -28.05 -9.11 -9.14
C LEU A 20 -28.07 -8.15 -7.95
N MET A 21 -27.63 -6.91 -8.14
CA MET A 21 -27.73 -5.86 -7.12
C MET A 21 -29.17 -5.45 -6.86
N GLU A 22 -30.02 -5.38 -7.91
CA GLU A 22 -31.47 -5.14 -7.75
C GLU A 22 -32.18 -6.26 -7.00
N LEU A 23 -31.61 -7.47 -7.02
CA LEU A 23 -32.11 -8.66 -6.29
C LEU A 23 -31.46 -8.81 -4.90
N ASP A 24 -31.02 -7.71 -4.30
CA ASP A 24 -30.44 -7.63 -2.94
C ASP A 24 -29.13 -8.41 -2.75
N ALA A 25 -28.27 -8.47 -3.78
CA ALA A 25 -26.89 -8.92 -3.59
C ALA A 25 -26.14 -7.95 -2.65
N LEU A 26 -25.43 -8.49 -1.66
CA LEU A 26 -24.65 -7.72 -0.69
C LEU A 26 -23.35 -7.17 -1.28
N SER A 27 -22.77 -7.86 -2.22
CA SER A 27 -21.59 -7.45 -2.97
C SER A 27 -21.55 -8.15 -4.31
N LEU A 28 -20.85 -7.51 -5.24
CA LEU A 28 -20.61 -8.00 -6.59
C LEU A 28 -19.12 -7.89 -6.89
N SER A 29 -18.57 -8.90 -7.56
CA SER A 29 -17.21 -8.85 -8.10
C SER A 29 -17.14 -9.50 -9.47
N PHE A 30 -16.25 -8.97 -10.31
CA PHE A 30 -15.96 -9.48 -11.65
C PHE A 30 -14.50 -9.92 -11.68
N SER A 31 -14.20 -11.04 -12.30
CA SER A 31 -12.86 -11.55 -12.50
C SER A 31 -12.72 -12.27 -13.82
N ASP A 32 -11.49 -12.40 -14.30
CA ASP A 32 -11.21 -13.29 -15.43
C ASP A 32 -11.54 -14.74 -15.04
N SER A 33 -12.33 -15.44 -15.84
CA SER A 33 -12.57 -16.86 -15.61
C SER A 33 -11.33 -17.70 -15.86
N ASP A 34 -10.37 -17.17 -16.64
CA ASP A 34 -9.11 -17.80 -17.00
C ASP A 34 -7.95 -17.39 -16.08
N LEU A 35 -8.23 -16.75 -14.94
CA LEU A 35 -7.25 -16.34 -13.94
C LEU A 35 -6.35 -17.51 -13.54
N ASP A 36 -5.04 -17.27 -13.41
CA ASP A 36 -4.01 -18.26 -13.12
C ASP A 36 -3.82 -19.35 -14.21
N THR A 37 -4.34 -19.13 -15.42
CA THR A 37 -4.14 -20.01 -16.58
C THR A 37 -3.25 -19.36 -17.64
N GLN A 38 -2.89 -20.14 -18.68
CA GLN A 38 -2.16 -19.59 -19.84
C GLN A 38 -2.99 -18.63 -20.71
N ASN A 39 -4.29 -18.56 -20.49
CA ASN A 39 -5.22 -17.73 -21.26
C ASN A 39 -5.62 -16.46 -20.47
N GLU A 40 -5.06 -16.25 -19.31
CA GLU A 40 -5.31 -15.05 -18.50
C GLU A 40 -5.01 -13.78 -19.30
N VAL A 41 -5.95 -12.84 -19.30
CA VAL A 41 -5.81 -11.52 -19.95
C VAL A 41 -5.84 -10.45 -18.88
N ALA A 42 -4.68 -9.82 -18.65
CA ALA A 42 -4.61 -8.69 -17.74
C ALA A 42 -5.31 -7.46 -18.36
N ILE A 43 -6.34 -6.94 -17.71
CA ILE A 43 -6.94 -5.66 -18.03
C ILE A 43 -6.28 -4.62 -17.15
N PHE A 44 -5.19 -3.99 -17.65
CA PHE A 44 -4.52 -2.88 -17.00
C PHE A 44 -4.60 -1.66 -17.92
N GLY A 45 -4.90 -0.51 -17.37
CA GLY A 45 -4.68 0.76 -18.05
C GLY A 45 -5.67 1.82 -17.59
N GLU A 46 -5.13 2.98 -17.28
CA GLU A 46 -5.84 4.24 -17.36
C GLU A 46 -6.07 4.51 -18.85
N ASP A 47 -7.16 4.02 -19.41
CA ASP A 47 -7.58 4.39 -20.75
C ASP A 47 -8.38 5.70 -20.66
N PRO A 48 -8.03 6.74 -21.46
CA PRO A 48 -8.75 8.00 -21.47
C PRO A 48 -10.24 7.89 -21.86
N ASP A 49 -10.62 6.79 -22.49
CA ASP A 49 -12.00 6.50 -22.90
C ASP A 49 -12.65 5.53 -21.89
N ASP A 50 -12.96 6.01 -20.72
CA ASP A 50 -13.60 5.45 -19.53
C ASP A 50 -14.79 4.47 -19.82
N HIS A 51 -14.51 3.38 -20.53
CA HIS A 51 -15.43 2.27 -20.70
C HIS A 51 -14.98 1.14 -19.79
N GLU A 52 -15.82 0.78 -18.83
CA GLU A 52 -15.67 -0.42 -18.01
C GLU A 52 -15.42 -1.62 -18.95
N ARG A 53 -14.21 -2.19 -18.87
CA ARG A 53 -13.84 -3.35 -19.70
C ARG A 53 -14.02 -4.61 -18.87
N TYR A 54 -14.71 -5.58 -19.43
CA TYR A 54 -14.84 -6.90 -18.88
C TYR A 54 -14.04 -7.91 -19.71
N TRP A 55 -13.73 -9.05 -19.12
CA TRP A 55 -13.08 -10.14 -19.86
C TRP A 55 -14.09 -10.83 -20.76
N LYS A 56 -13.63 -11.33 -21.92
CA LYS A 56 -14.48 -12.08 -22.84
C LYS A 56 -15.24 -13.24 -22.15
N ASN A 57 -14.60 -13.87 -21.15
CA ASN A 57 -15.18 -14.83 -20.24
C ASN A 57 -15.13 -14.23 -18.84
N THR A 58 -16.08 -13.40 -18.49
CA THR A 58 -16.14 -12.77 -17.16
C THR A 58 -16.84 -13.68 -16.15
N LYS A 59 -16.14 -13.98 -15.05
CA LYS A 59 -16.75 -14.62 -13.90
C LYS A 59 -17.39 -13.56 -13.01
N VAL A 60 -18.71 -13.59 -12.93
CA VAL A 60 -19.52 -12.74 -12.03
C VAL A 60 -19.73 -13.50 -10.74
N ILE A 61 -19.45 -12.88 -9.60
CA ILE A 61 -19.63 -13.45 -8.26
C ILE A 61 -20.47 -12.49 -7.44
N ALA A 62 -21.60 -12.95 -6.93
CA ALA A 62 -22.48 -12.19 -6.05
C ALA A 62 -22.64 -12.87 -4.69
N LEU A 63 -22.64 -12.10 -3.62
CA LEU A 63 -22.89 -12.59 -2.26
C LEU A 63 -24.29 -12.25 -1.79
N PHE A 64 -24.95 -13.22 -1.16
CA PHE A 64 -26.27 -13.09 -0.55
C PHE A 64 -26.24 -13.46 0.93
N GLN A 65 -27.12 -12.84 1.71
CA GLN A 65 -27.12 -13.05 3.17
C GLN A 65 -27.59 -14.46 3.58
N ASN A 66 -28.54 -15.01 2.85
CA ASN A 66 -29.11 -16.33 3.12
C ASN A 66 -29.61 -17.00 1.83
N ASP A 67 -30.11 -18.24 1.93
CA ASP A 67 -30.56 -19.07 0.82
C ASP A 67 -32.02 -18.86 0.42
N HIS A 68 -32.83 -18.13 1.21
CA HIS A 68 -34.27 -18.03 1.03
C HIS A 68 -34.70 -17.34 -0.28
N THR A 69 -33.85 -16.51 -0.85
CA THR A 69 -34.14 -15.79 -2.10
C THR A 69 -33.41 -16.38 -3.32
N LEU A 70 -32.51 -17.33 -3.15
CA LEU A 70 -31.68 -17.84 -4.24
C LEU A 70 -32.42 -18.48 -5.38
N SER A 71 -33.51 -19.23 -5.09
CA SER A 71 -34.34 -19.82 -6.15
C SER A 71 -35.02 -18.75 -7.02
N VAL A 72 -35.39 -17.62 -6.42
CA VAL A 72 -35.94 -16.46 -7.14
C VAL A 72 -34.86 -15.81 -8.00
N VAL A 73 -33.69 -15.60 -7.45
CA VAL A 73 -32.54 -15.02 -8.16
C VAL A 73 -32.14 -15.88 -9.35
N ILE A 74 -31.95 -17.19 -9.15
CA ILE A 74 -31.58 -18.13 -10.21
C ILE A 74 -32.64 -18.16 -11.35
N ASN A 75 -33.90 -18.21 -10.99
CA ASN A 75 -34.98 -18.19 -11.99
C ASN A 75 -35.04 -16.85 -12.72
N SER A 76 -34.77 -15.74 -12.05
CA SER A 76 -34.73 -14.42 -12.66
C SER A 76 -33.59 -14.32 -13.69
N ILE A 77 -32.38 -14.74 -13.33
CA ILE A 77 -31.22 -14.78 -14.25
C ILE A 77 -31.55 -15.67 -15.46
N HIS A 78 -32.11 -16.86 -15.22
CA HIS A 78 -32.49 -17.78 -16.30
C HIS A 78 -33.47 -17.15 -17.28
N ASN A 79 -34.52 -16.50 -16.78
CA ASN A 79 -35.59 -15.95 -17.61
C ASN A 79 -35.15 -14.67 -18.35
N GLU A 80 -34.36 -13.82 -17.74
CA GLU A 80 -34.00 -12.52 -18.30
C GLU A 80 -32.83 -12.60 -19.24
N PHE A 81 -31.81 -13.40 -18.91
CA PHE A 81 -30.55 -13.51 -19.67
C PHE A 81 -30.44 -14.82 -20.47
N ASN A 82 -31.46 -15.70 -20.41
CA ASN A 82 -31.44 -17.01 -21.05
C ASN A 82 -30.24 -17.90 -20.67
N ILE A 83 -29.74 -17.74 -19.44
CA ILE A 83 -28.63 -18.52 -18.89
C ILE A 83 -29.21 -19.82 -18.31
N HIS A 84 -28.59 -20.95 -18.66
CA HIS A 84 -29.03 -22.24 -18.14
C HIS A 84 -28.69 -22.37 -16.65
N ILE A 85 -29.61 -22.90 -15.85
CA ILE A 85 -29.44 -22.99 -14.38
C ILE A 85 -28.17 -23.76 -13.98
N ASP A 86 -27.77 -24.76 -14.77
CA ASP A 86 -26.56 -25.57 -14.54
C ASP A 86 -25.25 -24.76 -14.69
N GLN A 87 -25.30 -23.57 -15.27
CA GLN A 87 -24.18 -22.66 -15.40
C GLN A 87 -24.02 -21.76 -14.17
N ILE A 88 -24.99 -21.77 -13.27
CA ILE A 88 -25.01 -20.98 -12.05
C ILE A 88 -24.51 -21.86 -10.90
N GLN A 89 -23.38 -21.52 -10.33
CA GLN A 89 -22.80 -22.19 -9.17
C GLN A 89 -23.25 -21.49 -7.89
N VAL A 90 -23.68 -22.26 -6.92
CA VAL A 90 -24.08 -21.76 -5.61
C VAL A 90 -23.30 -22.50 -4.53
N GLU A 91 -22.55 -21.76 -3.74
CA GLU A 91 -21.71 -22.32 -2.69
C GLU A 91 -21.95 -21.59 -1.37
N PRO A 92 -22.06 -22.32 -0.24
CA PRO A 92 -22.07 -21.68 1.06
C PRO A 92 -20.71 -21.02 1.29
N VAL A 93 -20.72 -19.74 1.60
CA VAL A 93 -19.51 -19.05 2.08
C VAL A 93 -19.33 -19.49 3.52
N ALA A 94 -18.36 -20.36 3.76
CA ALA A 94 -18.00 -20.76 5.10
C ALA A 94 -17.68 -19.50 5.92
N GLU A 95 -18.15 -19.42 7.17
CA GLU A 95 -17.66 -18.44 8.13
C GLU A 95 -16.18 -18.75 8.40
N LYS A 96 -15.33 -18.32 7.47
CA LYS A 96 -13.89 -18.37 7.69
C LYS A 96 -13.58 -17.25 8.66
N ASP A 97 -12.76 -17.55 9.62
CA ASP A 97 -12.10 -16.54 10.45
C ASP A 97 -11.06 -15.82 9.57
N TRP A 98 -11.59 -14.89 8.74
CA TRP A 98 -10.78 -14.08 7.81
C TRP A 98 -9.63 -13.39 8.52
N VAL A 99 -9.79 -13.12 9.82
CA VAL A 99 -8.74 -12.52 10.64
C VAL A 99 -7.59 -13.51 10.78
N LYS A 100 -7.85 -14.76 11.12
CA LYS A 100 -6.80 -15.79 11.22
C LYS A 100 -6.19 -16.14 9.87
N GLU A 101 -6.98 -16.20 8.81
CA GLU A 101 -6.49 -16.52 7.48
C GLU A 101 -5.56 -15.40 6.98
N THR A 102 -5.99 -14.14 7.11
CA THR A 102 -5.15 -12.97 6.82
C THR A 102 -3.89 -12.96 7.69
N GLN A 103 -4.02 -13.20 9.00
CA GLN A 103 -2.87 -13.26 9.90
C GLN A 103 -1.86 -14.35 9.53
N SER A 104 -2.33 -15.49 8.99
CA SER A 104 -1.44 -16.59 8.59
C SER A 104 -0.55 -16.25 7.39
N GLN A 105 -0.95 -15.28 6.57
CA GLN A 105 -0.20 -14.85 5.38
C GLN A 105 0.92 -13.85 5.72
N PHE A 106 0.83 -13.16 6.86
CA PHE A 106 1.82 -12.16 7.24
C PHE A 106 2.80 -12.70 8.27
N HIS A 107 4.02 -12.92 7.81
CA HIS A 107 5.14 -13.38 8.66
C HIS A 107 6.06 -12.20 9.05
N PRO A 108 6.82 -12.33 10.15
CA PRO A 108 7.86 -11.35 10.48
C PRO A 108 8.86 -11.19 9.33
N ILE A 109 9.15 -9.93 8.99
CA ILE A 109 10.05 -9.57 7.89
C ILE A 109 11.36 -9.07 8.48
N GLN A 110 12.47 -9.72 8.13
CA GLN A 110 13.80 -9.22 8.42
C GLN A 110 14.20 -8.22 7.34
N ILE A 111 14.47 -6.98 7.73
CA ILE A 111 15.02 -5.97 6.83
C ILE A 111 16.52 -6.17 6.70
N ASN A 112 17.21 -6.22 7.84
CA ASN A 112 18.62 -6.53 7.98
C ASN A 112 18.89 -7.03 9.43
N ASP A 113 20.14 -7.11 9.84
CA ASP A 113 20.50 -7.57 11.19
C ASP A 113 20.01 -6.64 12.31
N LYS A 114 19.68 -5.37 12.00
CA LYS A 114 19.28 -4.35 12.97
C LYS A 114 17.78 -4.17 13.08
N ILE A 115 16.98 -4.44 12.04
CA ILE A 115 15.54 -4.17 12.01
C ILE A 115 14.73 -5.38 11.57
N TRP A 116 13.67 -5.66 12.34
CA TRP A 116 12.59 -6.58 12.01
C TRP A 116 11.24 -5.86 12.04
N ILE A 117 10.35 -6.22 11.12
CA ILE A 117 8.93 -5.85 11.15
C ILE A 117 8.17 -7.07 11.63
N ILE A 118 7.36 -6.91 12.67
CA ILE A 118 6.70 -8.02 13.36
C ILE A 118 5.21 -7.70 13.51
N PRO A 119 4.32 -8.46 12.86
CA PRO A 119 2.89 -8.38 13.15
C PRO A 119 2.59 -8.66 14.62
N SER A 120 1.57 -8.03 15.20
CA SER A 120 1.25 -8.08 16.65
C SER A 120 0.97 -9.49 17.16
N TRP A 121 0.51 -10.39 16.31
CA TRP A 121 0.24 -11.80 16.64
C TRP A 121 1.49 -12.71 16.60
N HIS A 122 2.66 -12.16 16.24
CA HIS A 122 3.92 -12.90 16.27
C HIS A 122 4.78 -12.49 17.47
N LYS A 123 5.54 -13.47 17.98
CA LYS A 123 6.53 -13.20 19.04
C LYS A 123 7.79 -12.56 18.45
N ILE A 124 8.44 -11.72 19.24
CA ILE A 124 9.73 -11.12 18.94
C ILE A 124 10.75 -12.21 18.58
N LYS A 125 11.38 -12.10 17.43
CA LYS A 125 12.35 -13.10 16.95
C LYS A 125 13.79 -12.81 17.36
N ASN A 126 14.15 -11.53 17.57
CA ASN A 126 15.53 -11.13 17.90
C ASN A 126 15.48 -9.99 18.92
N ASN A 127 15.87 -10.28 20.16
CA ASN A 127 15.91 -9.28 21.24
C ASN A 127 17.03 -8.24 21.06
N ASN A 128 18.04 -8.50 20.22
CA ASN A 128 19.16 -7.59 19.94
C ASN A 128 18.89 -6.66 18.76
N ALA A 129 17.77 -6.85 18.05
CA ALA A 129 17.37 -6.03 16.93
C ALA A 129 16.22 -5.10 17.32
N ILE A 130 16.07 -4.02 16.57
CA ILE A 130 14.91 -3.14 16.63
C ILE A 130 13.71 -3.88 16.02
N ASN A 131 12.70 -4.14 16.85
CA ASN A 131 11.47 -4.75 16.41
C ASN A 131 10.41 -3.65 16.23
N ILE A 132 9.88 -3.53 15.02
CA ILE A 132 8.78 -2.61 14.68
C ILE A 132 7.52 -3.44 14.59
N HIS A 133 6.59 -3.22 15.51
CA HIS A 133 5.28 -3.87 15.49
C HIS A 133 4.38 -3.15 14.50
N LEU A 134 3.99 -3.85 13.44
CA LEU A 134 3.14 -3.32 12.39
C LEU A 134 2.20 -4.40 11.88
N ASP A 135 0.91 -4.14 11.99
CA ASP A 135 -0.12 -5.00 11.44
C ASP A 135 -0.50 -4.53 10.02
N PRO A 136 -0.76 -5.46 9.08
CA PRO A 136 -1.36 -5.10 7.81
C PRO A 136 -2.68 -4.37 8.05
N GLY A 137 -2.83 -3.22 7.43
CA GLY A 137 -4.00 -2.36 7.61
C GLY A 137 -4.32 -1.57 6.33
N LEU A 138 -5.26 -0.63 6.44
CA LEU A 138 -5.71 0.20 5.32
C LEU A 138 -4.65 1.23 4.88
N ALA A 139 -3.69 1.58 5.74
CA ALA A 139 -2.64 2.52 5.40
C ALA A 139 -1.51 1.82 4.60
N PHE A 140 -1.01 2.50 3.57
CA PHE A 140 0.15 2.04 2.79
C PHE A 140 1.41 1.93 3.67
N GLY A 141 2.31 1.00 3.32
CA GLY A 141 3.59 0.84 4.01
C GLY A 141 3.61 -0.30 5.04
N THR A 142 3.22 -1.52 4.63
CA THR A 142 3.31 -2.75 5.46
C THR A 142 4.74 -3.22 5.72
N GLY A 143 5.73 -2.60 5.06
CA GLY A 143 7.14 -2.95 5.17
C GLY A 143 7.58 -4.12 4.28
N SER A 144 6.68 -4.79 3.58
CA SER A 144 7.02 -5.88 2.64
C SER A 144 7.58 -5.36 1.32
N HIS A 145 7.16 -4.16 0.90
CA HIS A 145 7.54 -3.59 -0.39
C HIS A 145 9.04 -3.25 -0.45
N PRO A 146 9.73 -3.50 -1.58
CA PRO A 146 11.16 -3.20 -1.75
C PRO A 146 11.53 -1.76 -1.40
N THR A 147 10.72 -0.77 -1.79
CA THR A 147 10.97 0.66 -1.51
C THR A 147 11.07 0.97 -0.03
N THR A 148 10.18 0.37 0.79
CA THR A 148 10.20 0.52 2.25
C THR A 148 11.44 -0.15 2.85
N LYS A 149 11.78 -1.35 2.37
CA LYS A 149 12.99 -2.06 2.82
C LYS A 149 14.26 -1.27 2.54
N LEU A 150 14.38 -0.68 1.35
CA LEU A 150 15.51 0.16 0.97
C LEU A 150 15.66 1.38 1.89
N CYS A 151 14.56 2.09 2.20
CA CYS A 151 14.59 3.23 3.11
C CYS A 151 14.96 2.80 4.53
N LEU A 152 14.39 1.71 5.05
CA LEU A 152 14.72 1.17 6.37
C LEU A 152 16.18 0.75 6.45
N ASP A 153 16.70 0.07 5.43
CA ASP A 153 18.09 -0.35 5.37
C ASP A 153 19.04 0.88 5.35
N TRP A 154 18.71 1.90 4.57
CA TRP A 154 19.46 3.15 4.57
C TRP A 154 19.47 3.85 5.94
N LEU A 155 18.32 3.96 6.61
CA LEU A 155 18.24 4.55 7.94
C LEU A 155 19.14 3.85 8.96
N THR A 156 19.41 2.54 8.79
CA THR A 156 20.34 1.81 9.69
C THR A 156 21.81 2.09 9.44
N LYS A 157 22.15 2.72 8.29
CA LYS A 157 23.53 2.98 7.84
C LYS A 157 23.99 4.40 8.14
N ILE A 158 23.09 5.30 8.50
CA ILE A 158 23.40 6.69 8.82
C ILE A 158 23.30 6.95 10.33
N ASP A 159 24.01 7.98 10.80
CA ASP A 159 23.90 8.42 12.18
C ASP A 159 22.65 9.27 12.39
N LEU A 160 21.77 8.80 13.26
CA LEU A 160 20.51 9.44 13.63
C LEU A 160 20.55 10.10 15.02
N ILE A 161 21.63 9.91 15.78
CA ILE A 161 21.76 10.48 17.12
C ILE A 161 21.74 12.00 17.02
N ASP A 162 20.94 12.63 17.87
CA ASP A 162 20.72 14.08 17.90
C ASP A 162 20.15 14.72 16.62
N LYS A 163 19.71 13.91 15.65
CA LYS A 163 19.15 14.38 14.37
C LYS A 163 17.62 14.56 14.46
N SER A 164 17.14 15.54 13.70
CA SER A 164 15.72 15.73 13.39
C SER A 164 15.39 15.04 12.05
N VAL A 165 14.30 14.26 12.01
CA VAL A 165 13.89 13.48 10.85
C VAL A 165 12.48 13.83 10.46
N LEU A 166 12.23 14.01 9.16
CA LEU A 166 10.90 14.11 8.55
C LEU A 166 10.64 12.89 7.66
N ASP A 167 9.51 12.22 7.89
CA ASP A 167 8.94 11.20 7.02
C ASP A 167 7.83 11.85 6.21
N TYR A 168 8.10 12.15 4.92
CA TYR A 168 7.17 12.82 4.03
C TYR A 168 6.39 11.80 3.19
N GLY A 169 5.06 11.79 3.33
CA GLY A 169 4.21 10.71 2.86
C GLY A 169 4.32 9.49 3.78
N CYS A 170 4.09 9.71 5.09
CA CYS A 170 4.46 8.74 6.11
C CYS A 170 3.62 7.45 6.11
N GLY A 171 2.42 7.46 5.52
CA GLY A 171 1.54 6.31 5.46
C GLY A 171 1.31 5.67 6.83
N SER A 172 1.78 4.44 7.00
CA SER A 172 1.72 3.71 8.28
C SER A 172 2.62 4.29 9.38
N GLY A 173 3.51 5.25 9.06
CA GLY A 173 4.52 5.82 9.95
C GLY A 173 5.74 4.93 10.18
N ILE A 174 5.91 3.86 9.39
CA ILE A 174 6.96 2.86 9.62
C ILE A 174 8.37 3.45 9.58
N LEU A 175 8.66 4.40 8.65
CA LEU A 175 9.98 5.02 8.53
C LEU A 175 10.23 6.00 9.68
N ALA A 176 9.21 6.77 10.08
CA ALA A 176 9.26 7.63 11.26
C ALA A 176 9.51 6.82 12.54
N ILE A 177 8.79 5.71 12.72
CA ILE A 177 8.96 4.79 13.87
C ILE A 177 10.37 4.21 13.87
N ALA A 178 10.87 3.76 12.72
CA ALA A 178 12.24 3.25 12.58
C ALA A 178 13.27 4.30 12.97
N ALA A 179 13.16 5.52 12.43
CA ALA A 179 14.06 6.62 12.75
C ALA A 179 14.08 6.93 14.25
N LYS A 180 12.89 6.94 14.90
CA LYS A 180 12.81 7.18 16.34
C LYS A 180 13.47 6.07 17.15
N LYS A 181 13.23 4.80 16.79
CA LYS A 181 13.84 3.65 17.47
C LYS A 181 15.36 3.56 17.22
N LEU A 182 15.86 4.09 16.11
CA LEU A 182 17.30 4.22 15.80
C LEU A 182 18.00 5.38 16.52
N GLY A 183 17.27 6.16 17.32
CA GLY A 183 17.85 7.19 18.20
C GLY A 183 17.67 8.62 17.71
N ALA A 184 16.85 8.88 16.70
CA ALA A 184 16.56 10.25 16.27
C ALA A 184 15.99 11.09 17.43
N LYS A 185 16.54 12.31 17.60
CA LYS A 185 16.14 13.24 18.67
C LYS A 185 14.68 13.65 18.52
N SER A 186 14.30 14.11 17.35
CA SER A 186 12.93 14.49 17.01
C SER A 186 12.55 13.87 15.68
N VAL A 187 11.30 13.41 15.59
CA VAL A 187 10.75 12.84 14.36
C VAL A 187 9.39 13.43 14.11
N SER A 188 9.16 13.81 12.88
CA SER A 188 7.84 14.19 12.37
C SER A 188 7.47 13.32 11.18
N GLY A 189 6.18 13.10 10.98
CA GLY A 189 5.64 12.47 9.79
C GLY A 189 4.49 13.30 9.23
N THR A 190 4.39 13.40 7.92
CA THR A 190 3.26 14.09 7.27
C THR A 190 2.70 13.26 6.15
N ASP A 191 1.38 13.32 5.96
CA ASP A 191 0.69 12.68 4.85
C ASP A 191 -0.47 13.56 4.37
N ILE A 192 -0.89 13.37 3.14
CA ILE A 192 -2.08 14.05 2.60
C ILE A 192 -3.37 13.37 3.07
N ASP A 193 -3.30 12.07 3.38
CA ASP A 193 -4.44 11.27 3.81
C ASP A 193 -4.60 11.31 5.35
N PRO A 194 -5.71 11.87 5.86
CA PRO A 194 -5.99 11.84 7.30
C PRO A 194 -6.04 10.42 7.89
N GLN A 195 -6.42 9.41 7.11
CA GLN A 195 -6.42 8.01 7.57
C GLN A 195 -5.00 7.50 7.82
N ALA A 196 -4.03 7.92 7.00
CA ALA A 196 -2.62 7.62 7.21
C ALA A 196 -2.12 8.22 8.55
N ILE A 197 -2.54 9.46 8.87
CA ILE A 197 -2.18 10.11 10.14
C ILE A 197 -2.77 9.35 11.34
N ILE A 198 -4.03 8.91 11.27
CA ILE A 198 -4.65 8.09 12.32
C ILE A 198 -3.88 6.78 12.50
N ALA A 199 -3.57 6.10 11.41
CA ALA A 199 -2.84 4.82 11.43
C ALA A 199 -1.42 5.00 11.99
N SER A 200 -0.69 6.05 11.57
CA SER A 200 0.67 6.32 12.03
C SER A 200 0.72 6.62 13.54
N HIS A 201 -0.24 7.37 14.07
CA HIS A 201 -0.36 7.58 15.52
C HIS A 201 -0.60 6.28 16.29
N GLN A 202 -1.51 5.42 15.79
CA GLN A 202 -1.77 4.12 16.41
C GLN A 202 -0.53 3.23 16.38
N ASN A 203 0.15 3.16 15.25
CA ASN A 203 1.37 2.38 15.09
C ASN A 203 2.51 2.91 15.99
N ALA A 204 2.68 4.23 16.08
CA ALA A 204 3.65 4.84 16.97
C ALA A 204 3.37 4.49 18.44
N LYS A 205 2.10 4.49 18.86
CA LYS A 205 1.68 4.06 20.20
C LYS A 205 2.04 2.59 20.46
N ASN A 206 1.74 1.69 19.52
CA ASN A 206 2.04 0.26 19.61
C ASN A 206 3.56 0.01 19.70
N ASN A 207 4.37 0.91 19.14
CA ASN A 207 5.82 0.85 19.12
C ASN A 207 6.50 1.64 20.25
N GLN A 208 5.76 2.24 21.18
CA GLN A 208 6.28 3.07 22.27
C GLN A 208 7.07 4.30 21.76
N THR A 209 6.65 4.85 20.62
CA THR A 209 7.25 6.02 19.96
C THR A 209 6.26 7.19 19.84
N SER A 210 5.34 7.33 20.79
CA SER A 210 4.27 8.35 20.79
C SER A 210 4.77 9.80 20.82
N THR A 211 6.06 10.03 20.93
CA THR A 211 6.68 11.36 20.82
C THR A 211 6.91 11.82 19.38
N ILE A 212 6.58 10.99 18.38
CA ILE A 212 6.59 11.37 16.97
C ILE A 212 5.40 12.29 16.73
N ASN A 213 5.64 13.41 16.02
CA ASN A 213 4.59 14.35 15.63
C ASN A 213 4.08 14.02 14.24
N PHE A 214 2.83 13.55 14.12
CA PHE A 214 2.18 13.30 12.84
C PHE A 214 1.12 14.37 12.56
N TYR A 215 1.08 14.88 11.33
CA TYR A 215 0.15 15.93 10.92
C TYR A 215 -0.15 15.82 9.43
N THR A 216 -1.29 16.36 9.00
CA THR A 216 -1.65 16.44 7.59
C THR A 216 -0.81 17.50 6.87
N SER A 217 -0.61 17.32 5.57
CA SER A 217 0.33 18.16 4.79
C SER A 217 -0.06 19.65 4.75
N ASP A 218 -1.32 20.00 4.98
CA ASP A 218 -1.83 21.36 5.10
C ASP A 218 -1.48 22.03 6.44
N GLU A 219 -1.20 21.22 7.50
CA GLU A 219 -0.74 21.70 8.81
C GLU A 219 0.78 21.85 8.89
N SER A 220 1.47 21.77 7.75
CA SER A 220 2.93 21.73 7.68
C SER A 220 3.58 22.96 8.35
N THR A 221 4.49 22.68 9.27
CA THR A 221 5.32 23.69 9.94
C THR A 221 6.46 24.19 9.04
N ASN A 222 7.09 25.32 9.39
CA ASN A 222 8.30 25.83 8.73
C ASN A 222 9.59 25.18 9.25
N ASP A 223 9.49 24.06 9.97
CA ASP A 223 10.66 23.39 10.54
C ASP A 223 11.58 22.81 9.48
N LEU A 224 12.87 22.84 9.78
CA LEU A 224 13.94 22.26 8.99
C LEU A 224 14.45 20.99 9.68
N TYR A 225 14.74 19.97 8.87
CA TYR A 225 15.15 18.66 9.34
C TYR A 225 16.57 18.31 8.86
N ASP A 226 17.32 17.60 9.70
CA ASP A 226 18.64 17.08 9.32
C ASP A 226 18.50 15.98 8.26
N ILE A 227 17.39 15.25 8.30
CA ILE A 227 17.10 14.13 7.39
C ILE A 227 15.64 14.23 6.94
N VAL A 228 15.41 14.10 5.63
CA VAL A 228 14.08 13.97 5.04
C VAL A 228 13.99 12.66 4.26
N VAL A 229 13.03 11.81 4.61
CA VAL A 229 12.75 10.56 3.87
C VAL A 229 11.40 10.72 3.17
N ALA A 230 11.33 10.38 1.89
CA ALA A 230 10.09 10.37 1.12
C ALA A 230 10.00 9.07 0.31
N ASN A 231 9.08 8.19 0.70
CA ASN A 231 8.79 6.95 -0.02
C ASN A 231 7.41 7.05 -0.66
N ILE A 232 7.32 7.84 -1.73
CA ILE A 232 6.09 8.18 -2.44
C ILE A 232 6.28 7.98 -3.95
N LEU A 233 5.19 8.04 -4.71
CA LEU A 233 5.24 7.88 -6.17
C LEU A 233 6.17 8.90 -6.83
N SER A 234 6.89 8.46 -7.86
CA SER A 234 7.84 9.32 -8.60
C SER A 234 7.17 10.56 -9.21
N SER A 235 5.91 10.47 -9.63
CA SER A 235 5.13 11.62 -10.13
C SER A 235 4.96 12.71 -9.06
N ALA A 236 4.73 12.33 -7.82
CA ALA A 236 4.67 13.27 -6.70
C ALA A 236 6.05 13.87 -6.37
N LEU A 237 7.10 13.03 -6.35
CA LEU A 237 8.47 13.51 -6.12
C LEU A 237 8.89 14.59 -7.12
N LYS A 238 8.50 14.48 -8.39
CA LYS A 238 8.83 15.48 -9.44
C LYS A 238 8.30 16.88 -9.10
N VAL A 239 7.09 16.97 -8.55
CA VAL A 239 6.48 18.28 -8.21
C VAL A 239 6.83 18.76 -6.81
N LEU A 240 7.20 17.86 -5.91
CA LEU A 240 7.50 18.16 -4.51
C LEU A 240 8.96 18.53 -4.24
N GLU A 241 9.84 18.55 -5.25
CA GLU A 241 11.24 18.94 -5.08
C GLU A 241 11.41 20.25 -4.31
N PRO A 242 10.76 21.37 -4.68
CA PRO A 242 10.94 22.64 -3.97
C PRO A 242 10.52 22.56 -2.49
N LEU A 243 9.51 21.76 -2.19
CA LEU A 243 9.03 21.57 -0.82
C LEU A 243 10.00 20.69 -0.02
N ILE A 244 10.43 19.56 -0.56
CA ILE A 244 11.42 18.68 0.07
C ILE A 244 12.73 19.45 0.33
N HIS A 245 13.18 20.23 -0.65
CA HIS A 245 14.32 21.12 -0.47
C HIS A 245 14.10 22.13 0.67
N SER A 246 12.93 22.76 0.74
CA SER A 246 12.63 23.73 1.80
C SER A 246 12.58 23.13 3.21
N LYS A 247 12.33 21.82 3.34
CA LYS A 247 12.27 21.10 4.61
C LYS A 247 13.62 20.53 5.07
N CYS A 248 14.57 20.36 4.18
CA CYS A 248 15.87 19.82 4.49
C CYS A 248 16.82 20.96 4.93
N LYS A 249 17.59 20.81 6.00
CA LYS A 249 18.64 21.76 6.39
C LYS A 249 19.76 21.84 5.35
N PRO A 250 20.50 22.95 5.23
CA PRO A 250 21.79 22.94 4.52
C PRO A 250 22.65 21.77 5.00
N GLU A 251 23.32 21.07 4.09
CA GLU A 251 24.09 19.85 4.38
C GLU A 251 23.27 18.67 4.96
N GLY A 252 21.96 18.82 5.10
CA GLY A 252 21.05 17.76 5.49
C GLY A 252 20.95 16.68 4.40
N ARG A 253 20.44 15.53 4.78
CA ARG A 253 20.34 14.35 3.89
C ARG A 253 18.89 14.10 3.47
N ILE A 254 18.73 13.59 2.25
CA ILE A 254 17.43 13.08 1.78
C ILE A 254 17.55 11.63 1.33
N ALA A 255 16.46 10.88 1.46
CA ALA A 255 16.25 9.59 0.82
C ALA A 255 14.92 9.62 0.09
N LEU A 256 14.96 9.39 -1.22
CA LEU A 256 13.80 9.37 -2.11
C LEU A 256 13.58 7.95 -2.61
N SER A 257 12.40 7.38 -2.40
CA SER A 257 12.03 6.04 -2.86
C SER A 257 10.58 6.02 -3.37
N GLY A 258 10.09 4.86 -3.82
CA GLY A 258 8.86 4.78 -4.61
C GLY A 258 9.13 5.04 -6.09
N ILE A 259 10.38 4.84 -6.52
CA ILE A 259 10.90 5.16 -7.85
C ILE A 259 11.32 3.86 -8.52
N LEU A 260 10.87 3.61 -9.75
CA LEU A 260 11.40 2.54 -10.59
C LEU A 260 12.80 2.92 -11.10
N GLN A 261 13.67 1.94 -11.33
CA GLN A 261 15.02 2.19 -11.86
C GLN A 261 15.00 2.97 -13.18
N SER A 262 13.98 2.75 -14.02
CA SER A 262 13.80 3.49 -15.28
C SER A 262 13.51 4.98 -15.08
N GLN A 263 13.06 5.39 -13.89
CA GLN A 263 12.69 6.77 -13.55
C GLN A 263 13.81 7.51 -12.81
N GLU A 264 14.87 6.81 -12.41
CA GLU A 264 15.96 7.37 -11.58
C GLU A 264 16.60 8.60 -12.21
N HIS A 265 16.91 8.52 -13.51
CA HIS A 265 17.59 9.60 -14.23
C HIS A 265 16.78 10.91 -14.17
N GLU A 266 15.50 10.83 -14.44
CA GLU A 266 14.61 12.01 -14.46
C GLU A 266 14.50 12.66 -13.07
N ILE A 267 14.32 11.86 -12.01
CA ILE A 267 14.30 12.37 -10.63
C ILE A 267 15.64 13.01 -10.28
N LYS A 268 16.76 12.40 -10.67
CA LYS A 268 18.09 12.93 -10.43
C LYS A 268 18.31 14.29 -11.08
N GLU A 269 17.86 14.47 -12.33
CA GLU A 269 17.95 15.75 -13.01
C GLU A 269 17.17 16.86 -12.30
N ILE A 270 15.95 16.57 -11.83
CA ILE A 270 15.08 17.53 -11.13
C ILE A 270 15.74 18.00 -9.82
N TYR A 271 16.31 17.08 -9.05
CA TYR A 271 16.89 17.37 -7.73
C TYR A 271 18.34 17.86 -7.79
N ALA A 272 19.05 17.67 -8.92
CA ALA A 272 20.49 17.96 -9.04
C ALA A 272 20.87 19.43 -8.82
N ASN A 273 19.94 20.36 -8.99
CA ASN A 273 20.20 21.77 -8.73
C ASN A 273 20.50 22.04 -7.24
N ASN A 274 19.77 21.39 -6.36
CA ASN A 274 19.77 21.63 -4.93
C ASN A 274 20.43 20.52 -4.10
N PHE A 275 20.71 19.35 -4.71
CA PHE A 275 21.24 18.17 -4.03
C PHE A 275 22.43 17.55 -4.75
N ILE A 276 23.32 16.93 -3.97
CA ILE A 276 24.45 16.12 -4.44
C ILE A 276 24.12 14.67 -4.11
N PHE A 277 23.91 13.85 -5.14
CA PHE A 277 23.55 12.45 -4.98
C PHE A 277 24.74 11.58 -4.56
N GLU A 278 24.47 10.63 -3.69
CA GLU A 278 25.34 9.50 -3.36
C GLU A 278 24.98 8.28 -4.24
N ASP A 279 25.59 7.14 -3.96
CA ASP A 279 25.23 5.89 -4.61
C ASP A 279 23.81 5.47 -4.23
N SER A 280 23.00 5.16 -5.23
CA SER A 280 21.63 4.68 -5.06
C SER A 280 21.61 3.23 -4.56
N LEU A 281 20.55 2.86 -3.84
CA LEU A 281 20.27 1.49 -3.41
C LEU A 281 19.19 0.88 -4.28
N TYR A 282 19.34 -0.39 -4.66
CA TYR A 282 18.44 -1.06 -5.60
C TYR A 282 17.91 -2.37 -5.04
N GLN A 283 16.64 -2.66 -5.29
CA GLN A 283 16.01 -3.93 -4.99
C GLN A 283 14.80 -4.16 -5.90
N ASP A 284 14.71 -5.31 -6.56
CA ASP A 284 13.54 -5.78 -7.33
C ASP A 284 13.00 -4.75 -8.33
N GLY A 285 13.88 -4.06 -9.08
CA GLY A 285 13.51 -3.03 -10.05
C GLY A 285 13.19 -1.66 -9.46
N TRP A 286 13.26 -1.50 -8.13
CA TRP A 286 13.07 -0.25 -7.42
C TRP A 286 14.38 0.37 -6.96
N VAL A 287 14.36 1.69 -6.75
CA VAL A 287 15.53 2.44 -6.28
C VAL A 287 15.18 3.32 -5.08
N CYS A 288 16.15 3.44 -4.17
CA CYS A 288 16.19 4.48 -3.16
C CYS A 288 17.41 5.36 -3.46
N MET A 289 17.14 6.61 -3.81
CA MET A 289 18.16 7.63 -4.13
C MET A 289 18.48 8.42 -2.89
N THR A 290 19.76 8.59 -2.56
CA THR A 290 20.21 9.34 -1.39
C THR A 290 21.05 10.51 -1.81
N ALA A 291 20.93 11.64 -1.10
CA ALA A 291 21.64 12.85 -1.45
C ALA A 291 21.83 13.77 -0.24
N PHE A 292 22.80 14.68 -0.35
CA PHE A 292 22.98 15.81 0.55
C PHE A 292 22.43 17.09 -0.08
N ARG A 293 21.77 17.92 0.73
CA ARG A 293 21.44 19.28 0.31
C ARG A 293 22.70 20.12 0.18
N LYS A 294 22.83 20.85 -0.92
CA LYS A 294 23.89 21.86 -1.11
C LYS A 294 23.78 22.98 -0.07
N SER A 295 24.92 23.54 0.30
CA SER A 295 25.02 24.68 1.22
C SER A 295 24.35 25.94 0.66
#